data_e1909e4be6e8fff0dc9cbb3e788fbc22
#
_entry.id   e1909e4be6e8fff0dc9cbb3e788fbc22
#
_cell.length_a   1.000
_cell.length_b   1.000
_cell.length_c   1.000
_cell.angle_alpha   90.00
_cell.angle_beta   90.00
_cell.angle_gamma   90.00
#
_symmetry.space_group_name_H-M   'P 1'
#
loop_
_entity.id
_entity.type
_entity.pdbx_description
1 polymer ?
#
loop_
_entity_poly.entity_id
_entity_poly.type
_entity_poly.pdbx_seq_one_letter_code
_entity_poly.pdbx_strand_id
1 'polypeptide(L)'
;MTVDMRSFLQQIKKTNDIFIVKKGVSTKYEIAAVTEKLDGSKAALFENVKGSKFKLVSNLVGSRDRFAQAIGSKKSDINQKIVRAISSAKKPRISSTAKFFENSSKDISILPIVTHFQN
;
A
#
# COMPACT_ATOMS: atom_id res chain seq x y z
N MET A 1 -3.10 -11.97 -14.46
CA MET A 1 -3.67 -11.93 -13.09
C MET A 1 -3.71 -10.47 -12.63
N THR A 2 -4.87 -9.99 -12.28
CA THR A 2 -5.00 -8.62 -11.76
C THR A 2 -4.63 -8.67 -10.27
N VAL A 3 -3.54 -8.02 -9.90
CA VAL A 3 -3.12 -7.91 -8.51
C VAL A 3 -3.76 -6.65 -7.95
N ASP A 4 -4.73 -6.82 -7.05
CA ASP A 4 -5.26 -5.73 -6.24
C ASP A 4 -4.49 -5.62 -4.90
N MET A 5 -4.70 -4.50 -4.20
CA MET A 5 -4.02 -4.25 -2.91
C MET A 5 -4.29 -5.34 -1.88
N ARG A 6 -5.49 -5.89 -1.81
CA ARG A 6 -5.87 -6.91 -0.79
C ARG A 6 -5.18 -8.24 -1.05
N SER A 7 -5.18 -8.68 -2.31
CA SER A 7 -4.49 -9.91 -2.71
C SER A 7 -2.98 -9.79 -2.53
N PHE A 8 -2.42 -8.63 -2.82
CA PHE A 8 -1.00 -8.36 -2.60
C PHE A 8 -0.63 -8.34 -1.11
N LEU A 9 -1.46 -7.73 -0.25
CA LEU A 9 -1.27 -7.78 1.21
C LEU A 9 -1.30 -9.22 1.74
N GLN A 10 -2.19 -10.06 1.23
CA GLN A 10 -2.23 -11.48 1.61
C GLN A 10 -0.94 -12.21 1.18
N GLN A 11 -0.42 -11.91 0.00
CA GLN A 11 0.81 -12.49 -0.51
C GLN A 11 2.02 -12.14 0.37
N ILE A 12 2.22 -10.85 0.68
CA ILE A 12 3.36 -10.41 1.51
C ILE A 12 3.23 -10.83 2.98
N LYS A 13 2.02 -11.10 3.46
CA LYS A 13 1.80 -11.74 4.77
C LYS A 13 2.30 -13.18 4.79
N LYS A 14 2.03 -13.95 3.73
CA LYS A 14 2.49 -15.35 3.62
C LYS A 14 4.02 -15.46 3.57
N THR A 15 4.69 -14.49 2.97
CA THR A 15 6.16 -14.45 2.88
C THR A 15 6.83 -13.77 4.08
N ASN A 16 6.06 -13.38 5.10
CA ASN A 16 6.53 -12.64 6.28
C ASN A 16 7.24 -11.31 5.94
N ASP A 17 6.82 -10.68 4.86
CA ASP A 17 7.40 -9.43 4.34
C ASP A 17 6.61 -8.17 4.77
N ILE A 18 5.78 -8.34 5.80
CA ILE A 18 4.98 -7.29 6.42
C ILE A 18 5.11 -7.35 7.94
N PHE A 19 5.28 -6.21 8.58
CA PHE A 19 5.26 -6.06 10.02
C PHE A 19 3.88 -5.58 10.47
N ILE A 20 3.26 -6.30 11.41
CA ILE A 20 1.91 -5.97 11.90
C ILE A 20 2.04 -5.22 13.22
N VAL A 21 1.60 -3.97 13.24
CA VAL A 21 1.56 -3.10 14.42
C VAL A 21 0.15 -3.17 15.01
N LYS A 22 0.01 -3.87 16.15
CA LYS A 22 -1.27 -4.03 16.87
C LYS A 22 -1.52 -2.90 17.87
N LYS A 23 -0.45 -2.33 18.43
CA LYS A 23 -0.53 -1.20 19.37
C LYS A 23 -1.15 0.01 18.69
N GLY A 24 -1.98 0.76 19.43
CA GLY A 24 -2.56 2.01 18.94
C GLY A 24 -1.48 3.05 18.66
N VAL A 25 -1.45 3.55 17.44
CA VAL A 25 -0.47 4.55 16.98
C VAL A 25 -1.17 5.81 16.49
N SER A 26 -0.53 6.95 16.71
CA SER A 26 -1.01 8.24 16.22
C SER A 26 -0.62 8.46 14.76
N THR A 27 -1.49 9.12 14.00
CA THR A 27 -1.18 9.62 12.65
C THR A 27 -0.14 10.74 12.69
N LYS A 28 0.00 11.42 13.84
CA LYS A 28 0.95 12.52 14.02
C LYS A 28 2.32 11.96 14.42
N TYR A 29 3.21 11.82 13.45
CA TYR A 29 4.62 11.40 13.55
C TYR A 29 4.87 9.93 13.94
N GLU A 30 4.02 9.24 14.74
CA GLU A 30 4.30 7.87 15.18
C GLU A 30 4.31 6.87 14.00
N ILE A 31 3.32 6.96 13.12
CA ILE A 31 3.25 6.11 11.92
C ILE A 31 4.44 6.38 11.00
N ALA A 32 4.79 7.65 10.81
CA ALA A 32 5.95 8.04 9.99
C ALA A 32 7.26 7.47 10.55
N ALA A 33 7.47 7.57 11.87
CA ALA A 33 8.66 7.05 12.54
C ALA A 33 8.78 5.52 12.42
N VAL A 34 7.68 4.77 12.55
CA VAL A 34 7.67 3.32 12.34
C VAL A 34 7.96 2.97 10.89
N THR A 35 7.36 3.72 9.96
CA THR A 35 7.58 3.52 8.51
C THR A 35 9.03 3.73 8.14
N GLU A 36 9.66 4.79 8.66
CA GLU A 36 11.08 5.10 8.45
C GLU A 36 12.00 3.97 8.94
N LYS A 37 11.72 3.42 10.14
CA LYS A 37 12.51 2.30 10.68
C LYS A 37 12.40 1.01 9.86
N LEU A 38 11.30 0.84 9.13
CA LEU A 38 11.06 -0.33 8.28
C LEU A 38 11.46 -0.10 6.83
N ASP A 39 11.92 1.11 6.48
CA ASP A 39 12.32 1.44 5.11
C ASP A 39 13.41 0.49 4.59
N GLY A 40 13.28 0.09 3.33
CA GLY A 40 14.15 -0.89 2.71
C GLY A 40 13.99 -2.33 3.22
N SER A 41 13.22 -2.58 4.30
CA SER A 41 13.02 -3.89 4.87
C SER A 41 11.58 -4.41 4.67
N LYS A 42 10.65 -4.15 5.57
CA LYS A 42 9.27 -4.69 5.53
C LYS A 42 8.24 -3.62 5.24
N ALA A 43 7.10 -4.01 4.68
CA ALA A 43 5.89 -3.20 4.74
C ALA A 43 5.35 -3.14 6.17
N ALA A 44 4.56 -2.13 6.51
CA ALA A 44 3.89 -2.04 7.80
C ALA A 44 2.37 -2.03 7.65
N LEU A 45 1.68 -2.83 8.46
CA LEU A 45 0.23 -2.81 8.61
C LEU A 45 -0.11 -2.35 10.03
N PHE A 46 -0.72 -1.18 10.14
CA PHE A 46 -1.22 -0.63 11.40
C PHE A 46 -2.69 -1.05 11.56
N GLU A 47 -2.95 -1.94 12.52
CA GLU A 47 -4.29 -2.46 12.77
C GLU A 47 -5.13 -1.52 13.65
N ASN A 48 -4.47 -0.69 14.46
CA ASN A 48 -5.10 0.23 15.38
C ASN A 48 -4.51 1.62 15.23
N VAL A 49 -5.21 2.48 14.46
CA VAL A 49 -4.84 3.88 14.25
C VAL A 49 -5.72 4.74 15.16
N LYS A 50 -5.11 5.51 16.07
CA LYS A 50 -5.84 6.38 17.01
C LYS A 50 -6.72 7.37 16.25
N GLY A 51 -7.99 7.42 16.61
CA GLY A 51 -8.97 8.34 16.01
C GLY A 51 -9.51 7.89 14.65
N SER A 52 -9.18 6.68 14.17
CA SER A 52 -9.72 6.16 12.93
C SER A 52 -10.18 4.71 13.06
N LYS A 53 -11.23 4.37 12.31
CA LYS A 53 -11.71 2.98 12.15
C LYS A 53 -10.92 2.23 11.06
N PHE A 54 -10.16 2.93 10.26
CA PHE A 54 -9.44 2.36 9.13
C PHE A 54 -8.07 1.82 9.57
N LYS A 55 -7.72 0.67 9.03
CA LYS A 55 -6.34 0.19 9.06
C LYS A 55 -5.52 0.96 8.04
N LEU A 56 -4.24 1.10 8.29
CA LEU A 56 -3.32 1.81 7.42
C LEU A 56 -2.17 0.89 7.03
N VAL A 57 -1.77 0.98 5.79
CA VAL A 57 -0.57 0.29 5.27
C VAL A 57 0.43 1.32 4.80
N SER A 58 1.69 1.14 5.16
CA SER A 58 2.79 1.96 4.66
C SER A 58 3.91 1.09 4.09
N ASN A 59 4.81 1.71 3.33
CA ASN A 59 5.99 1.08 2.75
C ASN A 59 5.69 -0.18 1.91
N LEU A 60 4.50 -0.23 1.30
CA LEU A 60 3.99 -1.42 0.63
C LEU A 60 4.88 -1.89 -0.53
N VAL A 61 5.39 -0.95 -1.30
CA VAL A 61 6.32 -1.20 -2.42
C VAL A 61 7.73 -0.61 -2.17
N GLY A 62 8.09 -0.41 -0.90
CA GLY A 62 9.34 0.22 -0.48
C GLY A 62 10.59 -0.62 -0.72
N SER A 63 10.49 -1.87 -1.17
CA SER A 63 11.63 -2.66 -1.61
C SER A 63 11.48 -3.03 -3.08
N ARG A 64 12.64 -3.20 -3.77
CA ARG A 64 12.66 -3.60 -5.19
C ARG A 64 12.01 -4.96 -5.42
N ASP A 65 12.10 -5.87 -4.44
CA ASP A 65 11.48 -7.19 -4.51
C ASP A 65 9.95 -7.10 -4.42
N ARG A 66 9.41 -6.34 -3.46
CA ARG A 66 7.96 -6.11 -3.36
C ARG A 66 7.41 -5.35 -4.55
N PHE A 67 8.15 -4.37 -5.06
CA PHE A 67 7.76 -3.68 -6.29
C PHE A 67 7.66 -4.65 -7.48
N ALA A 68 8.67 -5.53 -7.66
CA ALA A 68 8.63 -6.56 -8.68
C ALA A 68 7.41 -7.48 -8.54
N GLN A 69 7.13 -7.94 -7.31
CA GLN A 69 5.96 -8.77 -7.02
C GLN A 69 4.65 -8.02 -7.34
N ALA A 70 4.53 -6.74 -6.96
CA ALA A 70 3.34 -5.92 -7.21
C ALA A 70 3.02 -5.78 -8.69
N ILE A 71 4.03 -5.65 -9.54
CA ILE A 71 3.86 -5.58 -10.99
C ILE A 71 3.90 -6.96 -11.68
N GLY A 72 3.99 -8.05 -10.91
CA GLY A 72 4.06 -9.41 -11.45
C GLY A 72 5.30 -9.67 -12.30
N SER A 73 6.47 -9.24 -11.84
CA SER A 73 7.76 -9.36 -12.52
C SER A 73 8.81 -10.03 -11.62
N LYS A 74 9.90 -10.50 -12.21
CA LYS A 74 11.14 -10.76 -11.49
C LYS A 74 11.88 -9.44 -11.26
N LYS A 75 12.72 -9.39 -10.23
CA LYS A 75 13.51 -8.20 -9.90
C LYS A 75 14.44 -7.76 -11.05
N SER A 76 15.01 -8.72 -11.79
CA SER A 76 15.84 -8.48 -12.98
C SER A 76 15.07 -7.84 -14.13
N ASP A 77 13.77 -8.11 -14.25
CA ASP A 77 12.97 -7.84 -15.43
C ASP A 77 12.08 -6.60 -15.28
N ILE A 78 12.18 -5.90 -14.14
CA ILE A 78 11.36 -4.71 -13.83
C ILE A 78 11.43 -3.68 -14.97
N ASN A 79 12.64 -3.30 -15.36
CA ASN A 79 12.86 -2.27 -16.38
C ASN A 79 12.26 -2.67 -17.73
N GLN A 80 12.47 -3.91 -18.16
CA GLN A 80 11.90 -4.41 -19.41
C GLN A 80 10.37 -4.41 -19.36
N LYS A 81 9.79 -4.80 -18.22
CA LYS A 81 8.33 -4.81 -18.07
C LYS A 81 7.75 -3.41 -18.13
N ILE A 82 8.39 -2.43 -17.50
CA ILE A 82 7.97 -1.02 -17.56
C ILE A 82 8.08 -0.49 -19.00
N VAL A 83 9.20 -0.71 -19.68
CA VAL A 83 9.38 -0.27 -21.08
C VAL A 83 8.31 -0.88 -21.98
N ARG A 84 8.03 -2.18 -21.87
CA ARG A 84 6.96 -2.84 -22.64
C ARG A 84 5.59 -2.25 -22.32
N ALA A 85 5.29 -1.94 -21.06
CA ALA A 85 4.01 -1.35 -20.68
C ALA A 85 3.81 0.05 -21.29
N ILE A 86 4.87 0.85 -21.32
CA ILE A 86 4.84 2.19 -21.96
C ILE A 86 4.68 2.06 -23.47
N SER A 87 5.43 1.16 -24.12
CA SER A 87 5.39 0.97 -25.58
C SER A 87 4.09 0.34 -26.08
N SER A 88 3.37 -0.37 -25.21
CA SER A 88 2.14 -1.09 -25.53
C SER A 88 1.02 -0.70 -24.59
N ALA A 89 0.81 0.60 -24.41
CA ALA A 89 -0.23 1.14 -23.54
C ALA A 89 -1.62 0.66 -23.96
N LYS A 90 -2.38 0.14 -23.00
CA LYS A 90 -3.76 -0.32 -23.22
C LYS A 90 -4.75 0.69 -22.64
N LYS A 91 -5.87 0.88 -23.33
CA LYS A 91 -6.96 1.69 -22.79
C LYS A 91 -7.52 1.07 -21.50
N PRO A 92 -7.87 1.88 -20.48
CA PRO A 92 -8.52 1.38 -19.29
C PRO A 92 -9.86 0.71 -19.63
N ARG A 93 -10.19 -0.30 -18.84
CA ARG A 93 -11.50 -0.97 -18.96
C ARG A 93 -12.56 -0.07 -18.31
N ILE A 94 -13.63 0.21 -19.04
CA ILE A 94 -14.78 0.93 -18.50
C ILE A 94 -15.71 -0.08 -17.84
N SER A 95 -16.10 0.17 -16.58
CA SER A 95 -17.08 -0.61 -15.84
C SER A 95 -18.22 0.28 -15.39
N SER A 96 -19.45 -0.18 -15.56
CA SER A 96 -20.64 0.51 -15.04
C SER A 96 -20.87 0.27 -13.55
N THR A 97 -20.22 -0.75 -12.97
CA THR A 97 -20.36 -1.12 -11.56
C THR A 97 -19.00 -1.34 -10.94
N ALA A 98 -18.79 -0.77 -9.76
CA ALA A 98 -17.57 -1.00 -9.00
C ALA A 98 -17.90 -1.00 -7.50
N LYS A 99 -17.33 -1.97 -6.77
CA LYS A 99 -17.57 -2.14 -5.33
C LYS A 99 -17.19 -0.92 -4.48
N PHE A 100 -16.27 -0.09 -4.95
CA PHE A 100 -15.87 1.10 -4.21
C PHE A 100 -16.97 2.19 -4.16
N PHE A 101 -18.02 2.09 -4.99
CA PHE A 101 -19.19 2.98 -4.92
C PHE A 101 -20.18 2.61 -3.82
N GLU A 102 -20.04 1.45 -3.17
CA GLU A 102 -20.96 1.01 -2.10
C GLU A 102 -20.90 1.92 -0.86
N ASN A 103 -19.77 2.56 -0.64
CA ASN A 103 -19.57 3.46 0.48
C ASN A 103 -19.02 4.80 -0.01
N SER A 104 -19.60 5.88 0.50
CA SER A 104 -19.13 7.24 0.25
C SER A 104 -19.25 8.10 1.50
N SER A 105 -18.39 9.09 1.63
CA SER A 105 -18.44 10.08 2.69
C SER A 105 -18.03 11.44 2.15
N LYS A 106 -18.68 12.50 2.64
CA LYS A 106 -18.27 13.89 2.39
C LYS A 106 -17.24 14.37 3.41
N ASP A 107 -17.06 13.63 4.51
CA ASP A 107 -16.12 13.97 5.58
C ASP A 107 -14.80 13.23 5.37
N ILE A 108 -13.79 13.96 4.92
CA ILE A 108 -12.43 13.45 4.71
C ILE A 108 -11.68 13.21 6.04
N SER A 109 -12.14 13.82 7.15
CA SER A 109 -11.50 13.67 8.47
C SER A 109 -11.59 12.25 9.03
N ILE A 110 -12.47 11.42 8.49
CA ILE A 110 -12.56 10.00 8.85
C ILE A 110 -11.34 9.18 8.41
N LEU A 111 -10.57 9.69 7.44
CA LEU A 111 -9.38 9.01 6.94
C LEU A 111 -8.18 9.26 7.86
N PRO A 112 -7.33 8.25 8.09
CA PRO A 112 -6.11 8.40 8.88
C PRO A 112 -5.01 9.09 8.05
N ILE A 113 -5.08 10.41 7.96
CA ILE A 113 -4.11 11.21 7.23
C ILE A 113 -2.83 11.34 8.07
N VAL A 114 -1.72 10.85 7.52
CA VAL A 114 -0.44 10.78 8.23
C VAL A 114 0.33 12.08 8.11
N THR A 115 0.84 12.58 9.24
CA THR A 115 1.74 13.73 9.31
C THR A 115 3.18 13.22 9.45
N HIS A 116 4.03 13.53 8.48
CA HIS A 116 5.42 13.09 8.42
C HIS A 116 6.39 14.11 8.99
N PHE A 117 6.15 15.42 8.76
CA PHE A 117 7.07 16.49 9.11
C PHE A 117 6.34 17.60 9.89
N GLN A 118 7.11 18.34 10.71
CA GLN A 118 6.67 19.62 11.25
C GLN A 118 6.70 20.66 10.14
N ASN A 119 5.68 21.52 10.10
CA ASN A 119 5.68 22.70 9.21
C ASN A 119 6.54 23.79 9.82
#